data_54f8fead6d6f5dafe4d47bf508cf00a8
#
_entry.id   54f8fead6d6f5dafe4d47bf508cf00a8
#
_cell.length_a   1.000
_cell.length_b   1.000
_cell.length_c   1.000
_cell.angle_alpha   90.00
_cell.angle_beta   90.00
_cell.angle_gamma   90.00
#
_symmetry.space_group_name_H-M   'P 1'
#
loop_
_entity.id
_entity.type
_entity.pdbx_description
1 polymer ?
#
loop_
_entity_poly.entity_id
_entity_poly.type
_entity_poly.pdbx_seq_one_letter_code
_entity_poly.pdbx_strand_id
1 'polypeptide(L)'
;VWSAETGHDPFLPLVIAAEHTERLELGTGIVVAFGRNPMTVANLGWDLNTYSEGRFLLGLGSQIKPHIEKRYSMPWSHPAPRMREFISAMRAIWDCWQNGTKLDFRGDFYSHTLMTPFFDPGPNEHGAPKVLLAAVGAGMTTVAGEVADGMLVHGFTTERYLREVTLPTIEAGLASSGRRRADFQLSYPAFVVTGDTEEQIRTAATGTRKQIAFYASTPAYRPVLELHGWGDLQVELNTLSKRGEWDEMGRRIDDAVLDAFAVTGTPEEIPGLLNQRFGDLVDRISLYMPGGSGGHDVAPRILAGLKQI
;
A
#
# COMPACT_ATOMS: atom_id res chain seq x y z
N VAL A 1 5.83 -10.58 -3.88
CA VAL A 1 4.47 -10.96 -3.44
C VAL A 1 4.08 -10.15 -2.22
N TRP A 2 2.78 -9.84 -2.08
CA TRP A 2 2.24 -9.09 -0.94
C TRP A 2 1.29 -9.96 -0.11
N SER A 3 1.45 -9.93 1.22
CA SER A 3 0.53 -10.54 2.18
C SER A 3 -0.19 -9.45 2.97
N ALA A 4 -1.53 -9.51 2.99
CA ALA A 4 -2.37 -8.49 3.64
C ALA A 4 -2.86 -8.96 5.02
N GLU A 5 -2.88 -8.05 6.00
CA GLU A 5 -3.51 -8.29 7.29
C GLU A 5 -5.03 -8.08 7.19
N THR A 6 -5.75 -9.17 6.99
CA THR A 6 -7.21 -9.19 6.91
C THR A 6 -7.80 -10.11 7.98
N GLY A 7 -8.13 -11.35 7.64
CA GLY A 7 -8.55 -12.40 8.57
C GLY A 7 -7.40 -13.12 9.27
N HIS A 8 -6.18 -12.98 8.74
CA HIS A 8 -4.99 -13.69 9.20
C HIS A 8 -3.79 -12.75 9.37
N ASP A 9 -2.77 -13.22 10.10
CA ASP A 9 -1.51 -12.50 10.29
C ASP A 9 -0.74 -12.42 8.95
N PRO A 10 -0.21 -11.25 8.57
CA PRO A 10 0.45 -11.07 7.28
C PRO A 10 1.88 -11.63 7.21
N PHE A 11 2.55 -11.88 8.34
CA PHE A 11 3.93 -12.36 8.35
C PHE A 11 4.06 -13.87 8.11
N LEU A 12 3.13 -14.67 8.66
CA LEU A 12 3.22 -16.13 8.61
C LEU A 12 3.31 -16.70 7.18
N PRO A 13 2.50 -16.27 6.19
CA PRO A 13 2.63 -16.75 4.82
C PRO A 13 3.98 -16.38 4.18
N LEU A 14 4.58 -15.25 4.61
CA LEU A 14 5.85 -14.78 4.05
C LEU A 14 7.04 -15.59 4.56
N VAL A 15 6.98 -16.15 5.78
CA VAL A 15 8.00 -17.09 6.26
C VAL A 15 8.03 -18.34 5.37
N ILE A 16 6.86 -18.90 5.05
CA ILE A 16 6.78 -20.07 4.14
C ILE A 16 7.26 -19.70 2.73
N ALA A 17 6.88 -18.52 2.23
CA ALA A 17 7.33 -18.06 0.92
C ALA A 17 8.85 -17.81 0.88
N ALA A 18 9.45 -17.34 1.97
CA ALA A 18 10.90 -17.16 2.08
C ALA A 18 11.64 -18.48 1.96
N GLU A 19 11.15 -19.54 2.64
CA GLU A 19 11.71 -20.88 2.61
C GLU A 19 11.70 -21.54 1.23
N HIS A 20 10.64 -21.27 0.45
CA HIS A 20 10.41 -21.91 -0.84
C HIS A 20 10.79 -21.06 -2.07
N THR A 21 11.43 -19.90 -1.87
CA THR A 21 11.83 -19.00 -2.95
C THR A 21 13.20 -18.38 -2.68
N GLU A 22 13.96 -18.15 -3.77
CA GLU A 22 15.32 -17.58 -3.68
C GLU A 22 15.37 -16.11 -4.16
N ARG A 23 14.46 -15.71 -5.05
CA ARG A 23 14.50 -14.40 -5.74
C ARG A 23 13.27 -13.54 -5.54
N LEU A 24 12.20 -14.12 -4.98
CA LEU A 24 10.95 -13.43 -4.81
C LEU A 24 11.07 -12.40 -3.67
N GLU A 25 10.79 -11.15 -3.95
CA GLU A 25 10.62 -10.14 -2.90
C GLU A 25 9.30 -10.36 -2.18
N LEU A 26 9.35 -10.28 -0.86
CA LEU A 26 8.27 -10.61 0.07
C LEU A 26 7.84 -9.34 0.79
N GLY A 27 6.57 -8.98 0.75
CA GLY A 27 6.11 -7.76 1.38
C GLY A 27 4.79 -7.92 2.13
N THR A 28 4.64 -7.16 3.21
CA THR A 28 3.34 -6.98 3.82
C THR A 28 2.57 -5.84 3.14
N GLY A 29 1.34 -6.06 2.78
CA GLY A 29 0.50 -5.03 2.14
C GLY A 29 -0.90 -4.98 2.74
N ILE A 30 -1.02 -4.57 4.00
CA ILE A 30 -0.14 -3.95 4.99
C ILE A 30 -0.16 -4.70 6.34
N VAL A 31 0.81 -4.41 7.21
CA VAL A 31 0.69 -4.65 8.65
C VAL A 31 -0.06 -3.48 9.30
N VAL A 32 -1.00 -3.76 10.16
CA VAL A 32 -1.71 -2.76 10.96
C VAL A 32 -0.82 -2.27 12.10
N ALA A 33 -0.14 -1.14 11.90
CA ALA A 33 0.83 -0.59 12.84
C ALA A 33 0.22 -0.26 14.21
N PHE A 34 -0.94 0.41 14.23
CA PHE A 34 -1.55 0.88 15.49
C PHE A 34 -2.23 -0.21 16.32
N GLY A 35 -2.33 -1.42 15.77
CA GLY A 35 -2.68 -2.62 16.53
C GLY A 35 -1.47 -3.26 17.24
N ARG A 36 -0.26 -2.75 16.99
CA ARG A 36 1.03 -3.28 17.45
C ARG A 36 1.89 -2.19 18.11
N ASN A 37 3.06 -2.57 18.51
CA ASN A 37 4.08 -1.71 19.12
C ASN A 37 5.33 -1.69 18.21
N PRO A 38 6.06 -0.56 18.12
CA PRO A 38 7.26 -0.46 17.27
C PRO A 38 8.30 -1.56 17.51
N MET A 39 8.56 -1.94 18.76
CA MET A 39 9.52 -3.01 19.10
C MET A 39 9.09 -4.36 18.51
N THR A 40 7.81 -4.72 18.66
CA THR A 40 7.28 -5.98 18.13
C THR A 40 7.40 -6.05 16.61
N VAL A 41 7.09 -4.93 15.92
CA VAL A 41 7.19 -4.87 14.45
C VAL A 41 8.64 -4.82 14.01
N ALA A 42 9.52 -4.15 14.78
CA ALA A 42 10.95 -4.13 14.50
C ALA A 42 11.55 -5.54 14.58
N ASN A 43 11.22 -6.34 15.60
CA ASN A 43 11.66 -7.74 15.71
C ASN A 43 11.19 -8.57 14.50
N LEU A 44 9.89 -8.56 14.19
CA LEU A 44 9.33 -9.32 13.07
C LEU A 44 9.96 -8.92 11.73
N GLY A 45 10.18 -7.62 11.52
CA GLY A 45 10.81 -7.13 10.30
C GLY A 45 12.28 -7.52 10.19
N TRP A 46 13.02 -7.48 11.31
CA TRP A 46 14.43 -7.86 11.37
C TRP A 46 14.63 -9.34 11.10
N ASP A 47 13.87 -10.19 11.79
CA ASP A 47 13.94 -11.64 11.65
C ASP A 47 13.56 -12.09 10.25
N LEU A 48 12.46 -11.57 9.70
CA LEU A 48 12.01 -11.94 8.35
C LEU A 48 12.95 -11.39 7.26
N ASN A 49 13.56 -10.22 7.47
CA ASN A 49 14.56 -9.71 6.54
C ASN A 49 15.84 -10.57 6.54
N THR A 50 16.30 -10.99 7.72
CA THR A 50 17.41 -11.93 7.85
C THR A 50 17.07 -13.28 7.20
N TYR A 51 15.93 -13.86 7.56
CA TYR A 51 15.49 -15.16 7.07
C TYR A 51 15.26 -15.20 5.56
N SER A 52 14.82 -14.09 4.97
CA SER A 52 14.62 -13.96 3.53
C SER A 52 15.84 -13.42 2.78
N GLU A 53 17.01 -13.32 3.43
CA GLU A 53 18.25 -12.84 2.81
C GLU A 53 18.09 -11.44 2.16
N GLY A 54 17.46 -10.49 2.91
CA GLY A 54 17.28 -9.12 2.47
C GLY A 54 16.13 -8.86 1.49
N ARG A 55 15.29 -9.88 1.18
CA ARG A 55 14.17 -9.77 0.23
C ARG A 55 12.88 -9.25 0.85
N PHE A 56 12.86 -8.92 2.14
CA PHE A 56 11.65 -8.49 2.82
C PHE A 56 11.40 -6.97 2.71
N LEU A 57 10.16 -6.62 2.44
CA LEU A 57 9.64 -5.24 2.41
C LEU A 57 8.55 -5.08 3.46
N LEU A 58 8.76 -4.21 4.45
CA LEU A 58 7.80 -3.97 5.51
C LEU A 58 6.77 -2.92 5.09
N GLY A 59 5.62 -3.34 4.63
CA GLY A 59 4.49 -2.46 4.33
C GLY A 59 3.62 -2.23 5.56
N LEU A 60 3.50 -0.97 5.98
CA LEU A 60 2.77 -0.52 7.16
C LEU A 60 1.54 0.30 6.80
N GLY A 61 0.51 0.27 7.64
CA GLY A 61 -0.64 1.16 7.55
C GLY A 61 -1.26 1.44 8.91
N SER A 62 -1.91 2.60 9.06
CA SER A 62 -2.56 3.00 10.31
C SER A 62 -3.88 2.26 10.57
N GLN A 63 -4.51 1.71 9.54
CA GLN A 63 -5.91 1.29 9.55
C GLN A 63 -6.85 2.48 9.87
N ILE A 64 -8.12 2.23 10.12
CA ILE A 64 -9.12 3.25 10.49
C ILE A 64 -9.52 3.15 11.96
N LYS A 65 -9.96 4.27 12.53
CA LYS A 65 -10.35 4.38 13.94
C LYS A 65 -11.23 3.23 14.46
N PRO A 66 -12.35 2.85 13.79
CA PRO A 66 -13.21 1.78 14.30
C PRO A 66 -12.51 0.44 14.45
N HIS A 67 -11.59 0.10 13.54
CA HIS A 67 -10.82 -1.15 13.65
C HIS A 67 -9.81 -1.09 14.78
N ILE A 68 -9.09 0.03 14.94
CA ILE A 68 -8.10 0.17 16.02
C ILE A 68 -8.79 0.11 17.38
N GLU A 69 -9.86 0.88 17.58
CA GLU A 69 -10.52 0.94 18.89
C GLU A 69 -11.38 -0.31 19.21
N LYS A 70 -12.13 -0.82 18.23
CA LYS A 70 -13.13 -1.87 18.50
C LYS A 70 -12.63 -3.29 18.20
N ARG A 71 -11.68 -3.47 17.26
CA ARG A 71 -11.13 -4.77 16.90
C ARG A 71 -9.81 -5.05 17.62
N TYR A 72 -8.91 -4.04 17.68
CA TYR A 72 -7.61 -4.18 18.34
C TYR A 72 -7.60 -3.71 19.79
N SER A 73 -8.68 -3.05 20.28
CA SER A 73 -8.75 -2.48 21.63
C SER A 73 -7.59 -1.53 21.97
N MET A 74 -7.14 -0.75 20.98
CA MET A 74 -6.02 0.19 21.09
C MET A 74 -6.51 1.64 20.91
N PRO A 75 -5.86 2.62 21.54
CA PRO A 75 -6.24 4.03 21.38
C PRO A 75 -5.97 4.52 19.97
N TRP A 76 -6.90 5.33 19.44
CA TRP A 76 -6.72 6.05 18.18
C TRP A 76 -6.45 7.53 18.43
N SER A 77 -5.31 8.03 17.96
CA SER A 77 -4.99 9.44 18.01
C SER A 77 -3.98 9.84 16.94
N HIS A 78 -4.07 11.09 16.45
CA HIS A 78 -3.05 11.77 15.65
C HIS A 78 -2.37 10.87 14.60
N PRO A 79 -3.09 10.28 13.61
CA PRO A 79 -2.56 9.18 12.82
C PRO A 79 -1.25 9.50 12.07
N ALA A 80 -1.10 10.69 11.48
CA ALA A 80 0.11 11.03 10.74
C ALA A 80 1.32 11.29 11.67
N PRO A 81 1.26 12.15 12.70
CA PRO A 81 2.34 12.30 13.67
C PRO A 81 2.72 10.98 14.37
N ARG A 82 1.72 10.20 14.77
CA ARG A 82 1.97 8.91 15.43
C ARG A 82 2.64 7.90 14.50
N MET A 83 2.31 7.87 13.21
CA MET A 83 2.95 6.99 12.23
C MET A 83 4.40 7.41 11.96
N ARG A 84 4.66 8.71 11.85
CA ARG A 84 6.04 9.24 11.76
C ARG A 84 6.88 8.73 12.92
N GLU A 85 6.36 8.87 14.14
CA GLU A 85 7.04 8.44 15.35
C GLU A 85 7.21 6.93 15.44
N PHE A 86 6.19 6.16 15.01
CA PHE A 86 6.26 4.70 14.96
C PHE A 86 7.42 4.21 14.08
N ILE A 87 7.55 4.75 12.87
CA ILE A 87 8.63 4.39 11.94
C ILE A 87 9.98 4.87 12.48
N SER A 88 10.06 6.08 13.03
CA SER A 88 11.28 6.60 13.63
C SER A 88 11.75 5.77 14.83
N ALA A 89 10.82 5.30 15.66
CA ALA A 89 11.11 4.40 16.77
C ALA A 89 11.68 3.05 16.29
N MET A 90 11.08 2.44 15.26
CA MET A 90 11.63 1.22 14.66
C MET A 90 13.06 1.44 14.13
N ARG A 91 13.30 2.57 13.44
CA ARG A 91 14.63 2.89 12.92
C ARG A 91 15.65 3.04 14.04
N ALA A 92 15.30 3.68 15.16
CA ALA A 92 16.17 3.79 16.33
C ALA A 92 16.46 2.40 16.96
N ILE A 93 15.49 1.50 16.98
CA ILE A 93 15.67 0.13 17.44
C ILE A 93 16.64 -0.62 16.52
N TRP A 94 16.42 -0.56 15.20
CA TRP A 94 17.32 -1.20 14.22
C TRP A 94 18.72 -0.61 14.20
N ASP A 95 18.87 0.71 14.41
CA ASP A 95 20.17 1.35 14.55
C ASP A 95 20.93 0.85 15.79
N CYS A 96 20.21 0.67 16.91
CA CYS A 96 20.78 0.05 18.10
C CYS A 96 21.32 -1.36 17.81
N TRP A 97 20.57 -2.20 17.14
CA TRP A 97 20.98 -3.56 16.79
C TRP A 97 22.09 -3.60 15.74
N GLN A 98 21.99 -2.74 14.71
CA GLN A 98 22.95 -2.74 13.61
C GLN A 98 24.30 -2.16 13.97
N ASN A 99 24.31 -1.06 14.74
CA ASN A 99 25.49 -0.24 14.98
C ASN A 99 25.93 -0.24 16.45
N GLY A 100 25.22 -0.93 17.35
CA GLY A 100 25.50 -0.94 18.78
C GLY A 100 25.25 0.41 19.45
N THR A 101 24.45 1.28 18.87
CA THR A 101 24.10 2.57 19.44
C THR A 101 23.20 2.39 20.66
N LYS A 102 23.30 3.32 21.64
CA LYS A 102 22.39 3.27 22.80
C LYS A 102 20.96 3.55 22.36
N LEU A 103 20.03 2.64 22.70
CA LEU A 103 18.62 2.89 22.49
C LEU A 103 18.11 3.96 23.48
N ASP A 104 17.80 5.14 22.96
CA ASP A 104 17.24 6.27 23.73
C ASP A 104 16.24 7.08 22.87
N PHE A 105 15.18 6.41 22.42
CA PHE A 105 14.09 7.03 21.66
C PHE A 105 13.01 7.52 22.62
N ARG A 106 12.67 8.82 22.56
CA ARG A 106 11.64 9.47 23.39
C ARG A 106 10.79 10.36 22.53
N GLY A 107 9.55 9.93 22.30
CA GLY A 107 8.55 10.68 21.54
C GLY A 107 7.29 10.93 22.36
N ASP A 108 6.29 11.49 21.69
CA ASP A 108 4.97 11.80 22.28
C ASP A 108 4.10 10.55 22.42
N PHE A 109 4.31 9.55 21.56
CA PHE A 109 3.49 8.32 21.48
C PHE A 109 4.25 7.09 21.92
N TYR A 110 5.57 7.04 21.70
CA TYR A 110 6.41 5.88 21.97
C TYR A 110 7.71 6.27 22.67
N SER A 111 8.13 5.43 23.60
CA SER A 111 9.44 5.58 24.28
C SER A 111 10.10 4.22 24.39
N HIS A 112 11.33 4.11 23.84
CA HIS A 112 12.16 2.92 23.86
C HIS A 112 13.54 3.28 24.37
N THR A 113 13.87 2.92 25.63
CA THR A 113 15.09 3.37 26.30
C THR A 113 15.87 2.23 26.96
N LEU A 114 15.47 0.98 26.71
CA LEU A 114 16.10 -0.20 27.26
C LEU A 114 16.43 -1.20 26.16
N MET A 115 17.71 -1.54 26.03
CA MET A 115 18.20 -2.68 25.27
C MET A 115 19.31 -3.33 26.09
N THR A 116 19.14 -4.59 26.42
CA THR A 116 20.17 -5.35 27.13
C THR A 116 20.75 -6.41 26.21
N PRO A 117 22.00 -6.87 26.44
CA PRO A 117 22.66 -7.84 25.54
C PRO A 117 21.86 -9.13 25.29
N PHE A 118 21.00 -9.51 26.21
CA PHE A 118 20.16 -10.72 26.05
C PHE A 118 19.05 -10.54 24.99
N PHE A 119 18.58 -9.31 24.79
CA PHE A 119 17.50 -8.97 23.84
C PHE A 119 18.01 -8.28 22.56
N ASP A 120 19.30 -8.13 22.42
CA ASP A 120 19.93 -7.56 21.24
C ASP A 120 20.29 -8.69 20.27
N PRO A 121 19.64 -8.78 19.08
CA PRO A 121 19.95 -9.82 18.11
C PRO A 121 21.29 -9.60 17.41
N GLY A 122 21.92 -8.44 17.57
CA GLY A 122 23.11 -8.04 16.84
C GLY A 122 22.85 -7.58 15.41
N PRO A 123 23.93 -7.27 14.67
CA PRO A 123 23.82 -6.75 13.30
C PRO A 123 23.30 -7.81 12.33
N ASN A 124 22.53 -7.34 11.35
CA ASN A 124 22.04 -8.13 10.22
C ASN A 124 22.90 -7.81 8.98
N GLU A 125 23.44 -8.82 8.32
CA GLU A 125 24.26 -8.64 7.11
C GLU A 125 23.49 -7.98 5.94
N HIS A 126 22.16 -8.10 5.92
CA HIS A 126 21.27 -7.47 4.94
C HIS A 126 20.76 -6.09 5.40
N GLY A 127 21.14 -5.63 6.59
CA GLY A 127 20.66 -4.38 7.19
C GLY A 127 19.18 -4.42 7.59
N ALA A 128 18.62 -3.24 7.86
CA ALA A 128 17.20 -3.10 8.18
C ALA A 128 16.31 -3.27 6.94
N PRO A 129 15.10 -3.85 7.07
CA PRO A 129 14.18 -3.94 5.95
C PRO A 129 13.72 -2.55 5.49
N LYS A 130 13.43 -2.41 4.19
CA LYS A 130 12.79 -1.20 3.67
C LYS A 130 11.35 -1.09 4.20
N VAL A 131 10.97 0.11 4.59
CA VAL A 131 9.63 0.42 5.09
C VAL A 131 8.82 1.12 4.00
N LEU A 132 7.71 0.54 3.59
CA LEU A 132 6.74 1.16 2.68
C LEU A 132 5.49 1.54 3.48
N LEU A 133 5.07 2.80 3.39
CA LEU A 133 3.89 3.28 4.13
C LEU A 133 2.67 3.36 3.22
N ALA A 134 1.59 2.66 3.58
CA ALA A 134 0.31 2.88 2.93
C ALA A 134 -0.29 4.20 3.40
N ALA A 135 -0.52 5.10 2.47
CA ALA A 135 -0.99 6.44 2.75
C ALA A 135 -2.21 6.81 1.91
N VAL A 136 -3.15 7.48 2.57
CA VAL A 136 -4.29 8.15 1.95
C VAL A 136 -4.39 9.55 2.55
N GLY A 137 -4.56 10.57 1.71
CA GLY A 137 -4.61 11.97 2.10
C GLY A 137 -3.23 12.59 2.37
N ALA A 138 -3.15 13.91 2.27
CA ALA A 138 -1.91 14.66 2.24
C ALA A 138 -1.01 14.41 3.48
N GLY A 139 -1.59 14.41 4.69
CA GLY A 139 -0.81 14.26 5.92
C GLY A 139 -0.02 12.96 6.01
N MET A 140 -0.65 11.81 5.69
CA MET A 140 0.03 10.52 5.71
C MET A 140 1.00 10.37 4.53
N THR A 141 0.65 10.92 3.36
CA THR A 141 1.53 10.95 2.18
C THR A 141 2.80 11.76 2.45
N THR A 142 2.69 12.91 3.13
CA THR A 142 3.87 13.69 3.57
C THR A 142 4.75 12.86 4.50
N VAL A 143 4.16 12.18 5.50
CA VAL A 143 4.90 11.28 6.41
C VAL A 143 5.62 10.16 5.66
N ALA A 144 5.01 9.60 4.61
CA ALA A 144 5.69 8.60 3.78
C ALA A 144 6.99 9.18 3.18
N GLY A 145 6.93 10.38 2.60
CA GLY A 145 8.13 11.08 2.09
C GLY A 145 9.16 11.39 3.18
N GLU A 146 8.73 11.74 4.39
CA GLU A 146 9.63 12.13 5.48
C GLU A 146 10.43 10.94 6.06
N VAL A 147 9.80 9.78 6.29
CA VAL A 147 10.40 8.72 7.11
C VAL A 147 10.38 7.31 6.50
N ALA A 148 9.59 7.05 5.44
CA ALA A 148 9.52 5.73 4.81
C ALA A 148 10.44 5.60 3.59
N ASP A 149 10.79 4.39 3.17
CA ASP A 149 11.60 4.12 1.98
C ASP A 149 10.73 4.02 0.71
N GLY A 150 9.42 4.06 0.90
CA GLY A 150 8.45 4.05 -0.20
C GLY A 150 7.02 4.20 0.30
N MET A 151 6.11 4.19 -0.66
CA MET A 151 4.68 4.28 -0.39
C MET A 151 3.92 3.16 -1.13
N LEU A 152 3.02 2.51 -0.41
CA LEU A 152 1.98 1.67 -0.98
C LEU A 152 0.78 2.56 -1.29
N VAL A 153 0.58 2.84 -2.56
CA VAL A 153 -0.53 3.66 -3.04
C VAL A 153 -1.84 2.87 -2.89
N HIS A 154 -2.92 3.52 -2.52
CA HIS A 154 -4.23 2.89 -2.53
C HIS A 154 -4.75 2.74 -3.97
N GLY A 155 -5.37 1.60 -4.31
CA GLY A 155 -5.88 1.35 -5.66
C GLY A 155 -6.92 2.37 -6.14
N PHE A 156 -7.64 3.01 -5.21
CA PHE A 156 -8.58 4.08 -5.54
C PHE A 156 -7.82 5.41 -5.73
N THR A 157 -7.12 5.51 -6.84
CA THR A 157 -6.45 6.73 -7.33
C THR A 157 -6.48 6.73 -8.87
N THR A 158 -6.16 7.87 -9.47
CA THR A 158 -6.05 8.00 -10.93
C THR A 158 -4.65 8.47 -11.30
N GLU A 159 -4.24 8.29 -12.55
CA GLU A 159 -2.99 8.86 -13.07
C GLU A 159 -2.88 10.37 -12.77
N ARG A 160 -3.96 11.10 -13.05
CA ARG A 160 -4.03 12.54 -12.80
C ARG A 160 -3.81 12.87 -11.31
N TYR A 161 -4.46 12.13 -10.39
CA TYR A 161 -4.27 12.36 -8.96
C TYR A 161 -2.86 12.00 -8.49
N LEU A 162 -2.25 10.97 -9.08
CA LEU A 162 -0.85 10.64 -8.82
C LEU A 162 0.08 11.79 -9.22
N ARG A 163 -0.09 12.33 -10.43
CA ARG A 163 0.75 13.42 -10.97
C ARG A 163 0.56 14.75 -10.24
N GLU A 164 -0.70 15.16 -10.05
CA GLU A 164 -1.01 16.51 -9.61
C GLU A 164 -1.04 16.64 -8.07
N VAL A 165 -1.25 15.54 -7.32
CA VAL A 165 -1.43 15.58 -5.86
C VAL A 165 -0.44 14.67 -5.14
N THR A 166 -0.38 13.38 -5.48
CA THR A 166 0.38 12.40 -4.69
C THR A 166 1.88 12.66 -4.80
N LEU A 167 2.43 12.73 -6.01
CA LEU A 167 3.86 12.94 -6.23
C LEU A 167 4.36 14.26 -5.65
N PRO A 168 3.73 15.42 -5.88
CA PRO A 168 4.16 16.68 -5.26
C PRO A 168 4.13 16.62 -3.72
N THR A 169 3.17 15.91 -3.13
CA THR A 169 3.08 15.73 -1.67
C THR A 169 4.22 14.86 -1.13
N ILE A 170 4.57 13.78 -1.84
CA ILE A 170 5.73 12.94 -1.52
C ILE A 170 7.03 13.76 -1.61
N GLU A 171 7.20 14.52 -2.70
CA GLU A 171 8.38 15.34 -2.93
C GLU A 171 8.58 16.40 -1.84
N ALA A 172 7.50 17.02 -1.38
CA ALA A 172 7.56 17.95 -0.25
C ALA A 172 8.03 17.25 1.04
N GLY A 173 7.55 16.03 1.32
CA GLY A 173 8.00 15.22 2.46
C GLY A 173 9.48 14.79 2.33
N LEU A 174 9.92 14.36 1.16
CA LEU A 174 11.31 14.01 0.88
C LEU A 174 12.22 15.24 1.06
N ALA A 175 11.85 16.38 0.49
CA ALA A 175 12.62 17.61 0.60
C ALA A 175 12.79 18.07 2.07
N SER A 176 11.73 17.96 2.88
CA SER A 176 11.78 18.34 4.30
C SER A 176 12.75 17.47 5.13
N SER A 177 13.02 16.25 4.67
CA SER A 177 13.95 15.29 5.31
C SER A 177 15.30 15.18 4.59
N GLY A 178 15.56 16.01 3.57
CA GLY A 178 16.82 16.01 2.79
C GLY A 178 16.98 14.77 1.90
N ARG A 179 15.88 14.08 1.55
CA ARG A 179 15.86 12.84 0.76
C ARG A 179 15.50 13.13 -0.70
N ARG A 180 15.83 12.20 -1.58
CA ARG A 180 15.60 12.33 -3.03
C ARG A 180 14.52 11.37 -3.51
N ARG A 181 13.79 11.72 -4.57
CA ARG A 181 12.80 10.83 -5.21
C ARG A 181 13.42 9.50 -5.68
N ALA A 182 14.67 9.52 -6.14
CA ALA A 182 15.39 8.33 -6.59
C ALA A 182 15.62 7.28 -5.48
N ASP A 183 15.57 7.67 -4.21
CA ASP A 183 15.77 6.81 -3.05
C ASP A 183 14.42 6.33 -2.45
N PHE A 184 13.28 6.60 -3.14
CA PHE A 184 11.94 6.33 -2.68
C PHE A 184 11.15 5.49 -3.68
N GLN A 185 10.53 4.40 -3.23
CA GLN A 185 9.76 3.50 -4.09
C GLN A 185 8.25 3.77 -4.02
N LEU A 186 7.61 3.86 -5.17
CA LEU A 186 6.15 3.98 -5.28
C LEU A 186 5.57 2.68 -5.83
N SER A 187 4.76 1.99 -5.02
CA SER A 187 4.08 0.74 -5.41
C SER A 187 2.60 0.98 -5.60
N TYR A 188 2.06 0.61 -6.75
CA TYR A 188 0.67 0.88 -7.13
C TYR A 188 -0.08 -0.39 -7.55
N PRO A 189 -1.23 -0.71 -6.93
CA PRO A 189 -2.14 -1.75 -7.38
C PRO A 189 -3.10 -1.17 -8.43
N ALA A 190 -2.75 -1.33 -9.71
CA ALA A 190 -3.54 -0.81 -10.83
C ALA A 190 -4.82 -1.63 -11.03
N PHE A 191 -5.96 -0.97 -11.16
CA PHE A 191 -7.17 -1.61 -11.64
C PHE A 191 -7.00 -2.06 -13.08
N VAL A 192 -7.23 -3.36 -13.32
CA VAL A 192 -7.15 -3.98 -14.63
C VAL A 192 -8.48 -4.65 -14.97
N VAL A 193 -9.03 -4.28 -16.12
CA VAL A 193 -10.21 -4.86 -16.73
C VAL A 193 -9.77 -5.63 -17.97
N THR A 194 -9.80 -6.97 -17.93
CA THR A 194 -9.23 -7.78 -18.98
C THR A 194 -9.98 -9.10 -19.18
N GLY A 195 -9.79 -9.73 -20.31
CA GLY A 195 -10.32 -11.03 -20.69
C GLY A 195 -9.93 -11.39 -22.11
N ASP A 196 -10.06 -12.66 -22.48
CA ASP A 196 -9.78 -13.17 -23.83
C ASP A 196 -10.94 -12.90 -24.80
N THR A 197 -12.11 -12.52 -24.28
CA THR A 197 -13.29 -12.21 -25.08
C THR A 197 -13.94 -10.91 -24.60
N GLU A 198 -14.69 -10.24 -25.49
CA GLU A 198 -15.46 -9.04 -25.13
C GLU A 198 -16.45 -9.28 -23.97
N GLU A 199 -17.01 -10.48 -23.87
CA GLU A 199 -17.93 -10.85 -22.79
C GLU A 199 -17.20 -10.91 -21.45
N GLN A 200 -16.00 -11.49 -21.42
CA GLN A 200 -15.15 -11.52 -20.23
C GLN A 200 -14.72 -10.11 -19.80
N ILE A 201 -14.34 -9.27 -20.75
CA ILE A 201 -13.99 -7.86 -20.48
C ILE A 201 -15.19 -7.11 -19.90
N ARG A 202 -16.41 -7.27 -20.44
CA ARG A 202 -17.63 -6.67 -19.90
C ARG A 202 -17.95 -7.14 -18.49
N THR A 203 -17.75 -8.43 -18.23
CA THR A 203 -17.94 -9.00 -16.88
C THR A 203 -16.94 -8.42 -15.90
N ALA A 204 -15.66 -8.36 -16.27
CA ALA A 204 -14.59 -7.75 -15.48
C ALA A 204 -14.87 -6.26 -15.22
N ALA A 205 -15.30 -5.51 -16.23
CA ALA A 205 -15.70 -4.11 -16.11
C ALA A 205 -16.83 -3.92 -15.08
N THR A 206 -17.84 -4.78 -15.12
CA THR A 206 -18.98 -4.72 -14.18
C THR A 206 -18.51 -4.90 -12.73
N GLY A 207 -17.65 -5.88 -12.46
CA GLY A 207 -17.11 -6.11 -11.13
C GLY A 207 -16.18 -4.97 -10.68
N THR A 208 -15.37 -4.44 -11.60
CA THR A 208 -14.48 -3.30 -11.33
C THR A 208 -15.26 -2.02 -11.00
N ARG A 209 -16.37 -1.75 -11.73
CA ARG A 209 -17.28 -0.64 -11.38
C ARG A 209 -17.84 -0.74 -9.96
N LYS A 210 -18.27 -1.94 -9.55
CA LYS A 210 -18.74 -2.19 -8.17
C LYS A 210 -17.66 -1.88 -7.14
N GLN A 211 -16.43 -2.30 -7.42
CA GLN A 211 -15.29 -2.02 -6.52
C GLN A 211 -14.91 -0.53 -6.45
N ILE A 212 -14.90 0.14 -7.62
CA ILE A 212 -14.69 1.59 -7.68
C ILE A 212 -15.79 2.31 -6.88
N ALA A 213 -17.07 1.96 -7.10
CA ALA A 213 -18.20 2.55 -6.39
C ALA A 213 -18.13 2.34 -4.87
N PHE A 214 -17.69 1.15 -4.43
CA PHE A 214 -17.47 0.85 -3.02
C PHE A 214 -16.44 1.80 -2.40
N TYR A 215 -15.27 1.96 -3.01
CA TYR A 215 -14.26 2.90 -2.51
C TYR A 215 -14.73 4.35 -2.61
N ALA A 216 -15.33 4.74 -3.74
CA ALA A 216 -15.85 6.08 -3.98
C ALA A 216 -16.90 6.51 -2.95
N SER A 217 -17.63 5.58 -2.34
CA SER A 217 -18.60 5.87 -1.27
C SER A 217 -17.96 6.37 0.03
N THR A 218 -16.66 6.13 0.21
CA THR A 218 -15.93 6.45 1.43
C THR A 218 -15.50 7.93 1.42
N PRO A 219 -15.87 8.75 2.43
CA PRO A 219 -15.56 10.17 2.44
C PRO A 219 -14.06 10.52 2.32
N ALA A 220 -13.18 9.68 2.86
CA ALA A 220 -11.73 9.90 2.79
C ALA A 220 -11.16 9.87 1.35
N TYR A 221 -11.87 9.28 0.39
CA TYR A 221 -11.45 9.19 -1.01
C TYR A 221 -12.08 10.28 -1.90
N ARG A 222 -12.96 11.13 -1.35
CA ARG A 222 -13.60 12.22 -2.07
C ARG A 222 -12.62 13.12 -2.84
N PRO A 223 -11.44 13.51 -2.31
CA PRO A 223 -10.50 14.36 -3.04
C PRO A 223 -10.08 13.81 -4.42
N VAL A 224 -10.02 12.47 -4.59
CA VAL A 224 -9.72 11.86 -5.89
C VAL A 224 -10.83 12.19 -6.91
N LEU A 225 -12.09 12.09 -6.50
CA LEU A 225 -13.23 12.40 -7.35
C LEU A 225 -13.36 13.92 -7.61
N GLU A 226 -13.10 14.74 -6.60
CA GLU A 226 -13.17 16.20 -6.73
C GLU A 226 -12.18 16.74 -7.79
N LEU A 227 -10.99 16.16 -7.88
CA LEU A 227 -10.01 16.52 -8.91
C LEU A 227 -10.55 16.35 -10.35
N HIS A 228 -11.47 15.40 -10.53
CA HIS A 228 -12.13 15.13 -11.81
C HIS A 228 -13.49 15.86 -11.97
N GLY A 229 -13.92 16.63 -10.97
CA GLY A 229 -15.24 17.25 -10.98
C GLY A 229 -16.40 16.32 -10.60
N TRP A 230 -16.09 15.14 -10.01
CA TRP A 230 -17.07 14.12 -9.63
C TRP A 230 -17.38 14.12 -8.11
N GLY A 231 -17.22 15.24 -7.44
CA GLY A 231 -17.43 15.33 -5.99
C GLY A 231 -18.85 14.93 -5.55
N ASP A 232 -19.88 15.21 -6.38
CA ASP A 232 -21.28 14.85 -6.10
C ASP A 232 -21.50 13.33 -6.16
N LEU A 233 -20.80 12.62 -7.03
CA LEU A 233 -20.85 11.16 -7.11
C LEU A 233 -20.49 10.50 -5.76
N GLN A 234 -19.52 11.05 -5.02
CA GLN A 234 -19.18 10.55 -3.67
C GLN A 234 -20.37 10.62 -2.72
N VAL A 235 -21.11 11.74 -2.73
CA VAL A 235 -22.26 11.96 -1.84
C VAL A 235 -23.39 10.97 -2.17
N GLU A 236 -23.67 10.80 -3.45
CA GLU A 236 -24.66 9.84 -3.95
C GLU A 236 -24.30 8.41 -3.54
N LEU A 237 -23.08 7.96 -3.84
CA LEU A 237 -22.60 6.62 -3.52
C LEU A 237 -22.53 6.35 -2.00
N ASN A 238 -22.19 7.34 -1.19
CA ASN A 238 -22.23 7.23 0.27
C ASN A 238 -23.67 7.04 0.76
N THR A 239 -24.66 7.71 0.13
CA THR A 239 -26.07 7.54 0.47
C THR A 239 -26.58 6.15 0.11
N LEU A 240 -26.27 5.67 -1.09
CA LEU A 240 -26.62 4.32 -1.55
C LEU A 240 -25.98 3.23 -0.69
N SER A 241 -24.72 3.39 -0.32
CA SER A 241 -24.00 2.44 0.54
C SER A 241 -24.65 2.25 1.92
N LYS A 242 -25.18 3.33 2.51
CA LYS A 242 -25.92 3.27 3.79
C LYS A 242 -27.25 2.56 3.69
N ARG A 243 -27.80 2.45 2.46
CA ARG A 243 -29.02 1.70 2.17
C ARG A 243 -28.76 0.25 1.73
N GLY A 244 -27.47 -0.12 1.54
CA GLY A 244 -27.08 -1.44 1.03
C GLY A 244 -27.37 -1.65 -0.46
N GLU A 245 -27.52 -0.57 -1.23
CA GLU A 245 -27.87 -0.60 -2.66
C GLU A 245 -26.62 -0.81 -3.55
N TRP A 246 -25.85 -1.86 -3.27
CA TRP A 246 -24.52 -2.11 -3.88
C TRP A 246 -24.54 -2.24 -5.40
N ASP A 247 -25.56 -2.88 -5.96
CA ASP A 247 -25.69 -3.03 -7.41
C ASP A 247 -25.98 -1.71 -8.11
N GLU A 248 -26.81 -0.85 -7.46
CA GLU A 248 -27.11 0.48 -7.98
C GLU A 248 -25.85 1.37 -7.96
N MET A 249 -25.04 1.27 -6.91
CA MET A 249 -23.77 1.99 -6.84
C MET A 249 -22.86 1.65 -8.04
N GLY A 250 -22.74 0.39 -8.41
CA GLY A 250 -21.95 -0.02 -9.58
C GLY A 250 -22.46 0.58 -10.89
N ARG A 251 -23.79 0.75 -11.05
CA ARG A 251 -24.38 1.38 -12.22
C ARG A 251 -24.15 2.88 -12.33
N ARG A 252 -23.80 3.56 -11.22
CA ARG A 252 -23.43 4.98 -11.20
C ARG A 252 -22.02 5.28 -11.73
N ILE A 253 -21.20 4.25 -11.86
CA ILE A 253 -19.85 4.39 -12.44
C ILE A 253 -20.02 4.26 -13.97
N ASP A 254 -19.96 5.37 -14.67
CA ASP A 254 -19.98 5.41 -16.13
C ASP A 254 -18.63 5.03 -16.77
N ASP A 255 -18.55 5.07 -18.09
CA ASP A 255 -17.33 4.73 -18.82
C ASP A 255 -16.19 5.70 -18.51
N ALA A 256 -16.49 7.01 -18.40
CA ALA A 256 -15.46 8.03 -18.15
C ALA A 256 -14.81 7.83 -16.77
N VAL A 257 -15.61 7.48 -15.74
CA VAL A 257 -15.08 7.15 -14.42
C VAL A 257 -14.29 5.85 -14.46
N LEU A 258 -14.81 4.79 -15.12
CA LEU A 258 -14.07 3.52 -15.23
C LEU A 258 -12.71 3.73 -15.90
N ASP A 259 -12.67 4.43 -17.02
CA ASP A 259 -11.46 4.68 -17.82
C ASP A 259 -10.42 5.53 -17.05
N ALA A 260 -10.88 6.43 -16.18
CA ALA A 260 -9.98 7.20 -15.32
C ALA A 260 -9.26 6.32 -14.28
N PHE A 261 -9.94 5.29 -13.74
CA PHE A 261 -9.39 4.44 -12.69
C PHE A 261 -8.74 3.16 -13.20
N ALA A 262 -9.25 2.56 -14.28
CA ALA A 262 -8.84 1.24 -14.74
C ALA A 262 -8.14 1.28 -16.11
N VAL A 263 -7.29 0.28 -16.35
CA VAL A 263 -6.74 -0.02 -17.67
C VAL A 263 -7.54 -1.18 -18.25
N THR A 264 -8.09 -0.99 -19.45
CA THR A 264 -8.95 -1.98 -20.11
C THR A 264 -8.32 -2.48 -21.41
N GLY A 265 -8.24 -3.78 -21.61
CA GLY A 265 -7.72 -4.41 -22.83
C GLY A 265 -7.62 -5.93 -22.74
N THR A 266 -7.13 -6.54 -23.82
CA THR A 266 -6.76 -7.97 -23.81
C THR A 266 -5.52 -8.20 -22.91
N PRO A 267 -5.27 -9.42 -22.45
CA PRO A 267 -4.07 -9.70 -21.63
C PRO A 267 -2.74 -9.30 -22.29
N GLU A 268 -2.68 -9.32 -23.61
CA GLU A 268 -1.49 -8.94 -24.39
C GLU A 268 -1.32 -7.42 -24.47
N GLU A 269 -2.40 -6.65 -24.47
CA GLU A 269 -2.36 -5.18 -24.53
C GLU A 269 -2.06 -4.54 -23.18
N ILE A 270 -2.53 -5.15 -22.08
CA ILE A 270 -2.42 -4.60 -20.72
C ILE A 270 -0.99 -4.19 -20.34
N PRO A 271 0.08 -4.96 -20.60
CA PRO A 271 1.45 -4.54 -20.26
C PRO A 271 1.84 -3.19 -20.89
N GLY A 272 1.60 -3.04 -22.18
CA GLY A 272 1.89 -1.79 -22.92
C GLY A 272 1.07 -0.60 -22.40
N LEU A 273 -0.23 -0.81 -22.14
CA LEU A 273 -1.14 0.20 -21.60
C LEU A 273 -0.76 0.64 -20.19
N LEU A 274 -0.37 -0.30 -19.32
CA LEU A 274 0.11 0.01 -17.96
C LEU A 274 1.40 0.81 -18.00
N ASN A 275 2.35 0.41 -18.85
CA ASN A 275 3.61 1.14 -19.01
C ASN A 275 3.40 2.54 -19.57
N GLN A 276 2.56 2.68 -20.60
CA GLN A 276 2.23 3.99 -21.18
C GLN A 276 1.62 4.94 -20.15
N ARG A 277 0.76 4.42 -19.25
CA ARG A 277 0.02 5.25 -18.29
C ARG A 277 0.79 5.52 -17.01
N PHE A 278 1.58 4.57 -16.51
CA PHE A 278 2.17 4.62 -15.19
C PHE A 278 3.69 4.40 -15.15
N GLY A 279 4.32 4.06 -16.28
CA GLY A 279 5.73 3.67 -16.32
C GLY A 279 6.71 4.74 -15.85
N ASP A 280 6.35 6.02 -15.99
CA ASP A 280 7.14 7.16 -15.50
C ASP A 280 6.77 7.62 -14.08
N LEU A 281 5.70 7.03 -13.48
CA LEU A 281 5.16 7.45 -12.19
C LEU A 281 5.52 6.52 -11.05
N VAL A 282 5.50 5.20 -11.31
CA VAL A 282 5.58 4.18 -10.26
C VAL A 282 6.77 3.25 -10.49
N ASP A 283 7.37 2.78 -9.41
CA ASP A 283 8.52 1.88 -9.43
C ASP A 283 8.09 0.40 -9.40
N ARG A 284 6.87 0.14 -8.92
CA ARG A 284 6.28 -1.19 -8.77
C ARG A 284 4.80 -1.14 -9.13
N ILE A 285 4.35 -2.13 -9.88
CA ILE A 285 2.93 -2.29 -10.21
C ILE A 285 2.45 -3.69 -9.80
N SER A 286 1.25 -3.78 -9.30
CA SER A 286 0.53 -5.03 -9.11
C SER A 286 -0.83 -4.98 -9.77
N LEU A 287 -1.32 -6.14 -10.20
CA LEU A 287 -2.61 -6.23 -10.90
C LEU A 287 -3.73 -6.32 -9.86
N TYR A 288 -4.70 -5.41 -9.95
CA TYR A 288 -5.90 -5.45 -9.15
C TYR A 288 -7.13 -5.70 -10.04
N MET A 289 -7.64 -6.92 -10.02
CA MET A 289 -8.69 -7.41 -10.91
C MET A 289 -9.93 -7.86 -10.11
N PRO A 290 -10.66 -6.94 -9.46
CA PRO A 290 -11.81 -7.29 -8.60
C PRO A 290 -12.98 -7.88 -9.38
N GLY A 291 -13.08 -7.61 -10.68
CA GLY A 291 -14.09 -8.18 -11.57
C GLY A 291 -13.78 -9.58 -12.08
N GLY A 292 -12.62 -10.14 -11.66
CA GLY A 292 -12.10 -11.39 -12.21
C GLY A 292 -11.30 -11.17 -13.50
N SER A 293 -10.62 -12.20 -13.94
CA SER A 293 -9.73 -12.17 -15.12
C SER A 293 -10.18 -13.09 -16.26
N GLY A 294 -11.30 -13.78 -16.11
CA GLY A 294 -11.80 -14.72 -17.12
C GLY A 294 -11.04 -16.06 -17.22
N GLY A 295 -9.85 -16.21 -16.58
CA GLY A 295 -9.04 -17.43 -16.62
C GLY A 295 -7.87 -17.42 -15.63
N HIS A 296 -7.38 -18.61 -15.27
CA HIS A 296 -6.27 -18.77 -14.31
C HIS A 296 -4.91 -18.35 -14.88
N ASP A 297 -4.75 -18.27 -16.19
CA ASP A 297 -3.50 -17.96 -16.90
C ASP A 297 -3.35 -16.49 -17.30
N VAL A 298 -4.37 -15.67 -17.15
CA VAL A 298 -4.39 -14.27 -17.59
C VAL A 298 -3.36 -13.44 -16.83
N ALA A 299 -3.33 -13.52 -15.49
CA ALA A 299 -2.36 -12.77 -14.71
C ALA A 299 -0.90 -13.17 -15.00
N PRO A 300 -0.53 -14.46 -15.11
CA PRO A 300 0.80 -14.88 -15.57
C PRO A 300 1.20 -14.32 -16.95
N ARG A 301 0.28 -14.26 -17.93
CA ARG A 301 0.55 -13.69 -19.26
C ARG A 301 0.87 -12.20 -19.18
N ILE A 302 0.06 -11.44 -18.45
CA ILE A 302 0.30 -9.99 -18.23
C ILE A 302 1.65 -9.78 -17.53
N LEU A 303 1.95 -10.54 -16.47
CA LEU A 303 3.21 -10.43 -15.74
C LEU A 303 4.42 -10.79 -16.62
N ALA A 304 4.29 -11.77 -17.52
CA ALA A 304 5.33 -12.09 -18.49
C ALA A 304 5.59 -10.94 -19.46
N GLY A 305 4.54 -10.26 -19.93
CA GLY A 305 4.64 -9.08 -20.78
C GLY A 305 5.29 -7.87 -20.07
N LEU A 306 4.92 -7.62 -18.80
CA LEU A 306 5.51 -6.56 -17.99
C LEU A 306 7.02 -6.75 -17.74
N LYS A 307 7.52 -7.98 -17.70
CA LYS A 307 8.95 -8.27 -17.54
C LYS A 307 9.79 -8.03 -18.80
N GLN A 308 9.16 -7.78 -19.94
CA GLN A 308 9.82 -7.54 -21.22
C GLN A 308 9.95 -6.03 -21.56
N ILE A 309 9.26 -5.20 -20.82
CA ILE A 309 9.27 -3.74 -20.91
C ILE A 309 10.23 -3.16 -19.86
#